data_9da491bf5ae219d4040e833f6c60da36
#
_entry.id   9da491bf5ae219d4040e833f6c60da36
#
_cell.length_a   1.000
_cell.length_b   1.000
_cell.length_c   1.000
_cell.angle_alpha   90.00
_cell.angle_beta   90.00
_cell.angle_gamma   90.00
#
_symmetry.space_group_name_H-M   'P 1'
#
loop_
_entity.id
_entity.type
_entity.pdbx_description
1 polymer ?
#
loop_
_entity_poly.entity_id
_entity_poly.type
_entity_poly.pdbx_seq_one_letter_code
_entity_poly.pdbx_strand_id
1 'polypeptide(L)'
;MKFLIILFASFFLAAPAWAVDVVMGAGGNLVFEPNDITISAGETLHFVNEALPPHNIIVEGRADLSRESLLFAPGESQDIVFADAGDYEFFCGPHQGAGMTGVIHVN
;
A
#
# COMPACT_ATOMS: atom_id res chain seq x y z
N MET A 1 -36.76 32.94 21.96
CA MET A 1 -35.34 32.92 21.69
C MET A 1 -34.91 31.57 21.13
N LYS A 2 -34.41 31.59 19.97
CA LYS A 2 -34.07 30.39 19.30
C LYS A 2 -32.58 30.23 19.21
N PHE A 3 -32.18 29.14 19.75
CA PHE A 3 -30.78 28.77 19.56
C PHE A 3 -30.71 27.93 18.34
N LEU A 4 -30.14 28.52 17.35
CA LEU A 4 -29.70 27.72 16.27
C LEU A 4 -28.51 26.91 16.77
N ILE A 5 -28.82 25.75 17.26
CA ILE A 5 -27.74 24.77 17.40
C ILE A 5 -27.42 24.37 15.99
N ILE A 6 -26.47 25.07 15.47
CA ILE A 6 -25.78 24.52 14.33
C ILE A 6 -25.04 23.35 14.88
N LEU A 7 -25.68 22.23 14.80
CA LEU A 7 -24.99 21.01 14.86
C LEU A 7 -24.08 21.05 13.67
N PHE A 8 -22.90 21.54 13.89
CA PHE A 8 -21.83 21.04 13.11
C PHE A 8 -21.74 19.59 13.48
N ALA A 9 -22.58 18.81 12.86
CA ALA A 9 -22.09 17.54 12.52
C ALA A 9 -20.74 17.84 11.93
N SER A 10 -19.74 17.74 12.73
CA SER A 10 -18.43 17.62 12.18
C SER A 10 -18.57 16.49 11.21
N PHE A 11 -18.88 16.85 10.01
CA PHE A 11 -18.58 15.98 8.93
C PHE A 11 -17.08 15.90 8.92
N PHE A 12 -16.63 15.03 9.77
CA PHE A 12 -15.48 14.31 9.32
C PHE A 12 -15.98 13.50 8.15
N LEU A 13 -16.01 14.15 7.06
CA LEU A 13 -15.54 13.45 5.91
C LEU A 13 -14.18 12.93 6.36
N ALA A 14 -14.21 11.71 6.85
CA ALA A 14 -12.99 10.97 6.83
C ALA A 14 -12.50 11.14 5.41
N ALA A 15 -11.61 12.10 5.21
CA ALA A 15 -10.86 12.13 3.99
C ALA A 15 -10.36 10.70 3.83
N PRO A 16 -10.67 10.03 2.71
CA PRO A 16 -10.12 8.72 2.50
C PRO A 16 -8.64 8.86 2.78
N ALA A 17 -8.12 8.04 3.68
CA ALA A 17 -6.71 8.00 3.96
C ALA A 17 -6.03 7.91 2.60
N TRP A 18 -5.22 8.89 2.29
CA TRP A 18 -4.62 9.00 0.97
C TRP A 18 -3.81 7.76 0.68
N ALA A 19 -4.13 7.10 -0.42
CA ALA A 19 -3.31 6.03 -0.91
C ALA A 19 -1.95 6.59 -1.31
N VAL A 20 -0.90 6.04 -0.74
CA VAL A 20 0.46 6.27 -1.22
C VAL A 20 0.70 5.25 -2.32
N ASP A 21 1.11 5.71 -3.49
CA ASP A 21 1.36 4.83 -4.62
C ASP A 21 2.74 4.19 -4.52
N VAL A 22 2.76 2.88 -4.73
CA VAL A 22 3.99 2.10 -4.85
C VAL A 22 3.97 1.43 -6.21
N VAL A 23 4.96 1.72 -7.03
CA VAL A 23 5.06 1.15 -8.37
C VAL A 23 5.85 -0.15 -8.32
N MET A 24 5.30 -1.19 -8.89
CA MET A 24 5.94 -2.49 -9.03
C MET A 24 6.49 -2.63 -10.45
N GLY A 25 7.78 -2.95 -10.56
CA GLY A 25 8.41 -3.07 -11.85
C GLY A 25 8.75 -1.73 -12.49
N ALA A 26 9.06 -0.72 -11.68
CA ALA A 26 9.40 0.62 -12.16
C ALA A 26 10.55 0.57 -13.16
N GLY A 27 10.32 1.17 -14.35
CA GLY A 27 11.29 1.19 -15.43
C GLY A 27 11.60 -0.19 -16.01
N GLY A 28 10.75 -1.19 -15.76
CA GLY A 28 10.99 -2.58 -16.17
C GLY A 28 11.96 -3.32 -15.27
N ASN A 29 12.33 -2.75 -14.13
CA ASN A 29 13.24 -3.36 -13.17
C ASN A 29 12.49 -4.15 -12.10
N LEU A 30 13.17 -5.10 -11.46
CA LEU A 30 12.60 -5.91 -10.38
C LEU A 30 12.71 -5.15 -9.05
N VAL A 31 11.91 -4.09 -8.93
CA VAL A 31 11.93 -3.18 -7.78
C VAL A 31 10.52 -2.70 -7.44
N PHE A 32 10.35 -2.33 -6.17
CA PHE A 32 9.26 -1.46 -5.72
C PHE A 32 9.78 -0.03 -5.64
N GLU A 33 8.99 0.93 -6.13
CA GLU A 33 9.37 2.33 -6.08
C GLU A 33 8.21 3.16 -5.49
N PRO A 34 8.35 3.74 -4.31
CA PRO A 34 9.47 3.63 -3.37
C PRO A 34 9.52 2.25 -2.69
N ASN A 35 10.64 1.91 -2.08
CA ASN A 35 10.79 0.66 -1.34
C ASN A 35 11.02 0.85 0.17
N ASP A 36 11.17 2.07 0.62
CA ASP A 36 11.20 2.45 2.03
C ASP A 36 10.10 3.48 2.24
N ILE A 37 9.04 3.07 2.94
CA ILE A 37 7.77 3.80 2.96
C ILE A 37 7.38 4.06 4.39
N THR A 38 7.00 5.31 4.68
CA THR A 38 6.45 5.69 5.99
C THR A 38 5.03 6.18 5.82
N ILE A 39 4.11 5.59 6.55
CA ILE A 39 2.70 5.96 6.56
C ILE A 39 2.17 6.04 7.98
N SER A 40 1.00 6.60 8.15
CA SER A 40 0.25 6.57 9.41
C SER A 40 -0.68 5.36 9.45
N ALA A 41 -0.94 4.85 10.66
CA ALA A 41 -1.89 3.76 10.84
C ALA A 41 -3.25 4.11 10.23
N GLY A 42 -3.82 3.16 9.50
CA GLY A 42 -5.08 3.33 8.79
C GLY A 42 -4.94 3.83 7.35
N GLU A 43 -3.75 4.22 6.93
CA GLU A 43 -3.53 4.61 5.54
C GLU A 43 -3.47 3.40 4.62
N THR A 44 -3.79 3.65 3.35
CA THR A 44 -3.80 2.65 2.30
C THR A 44 -2.55 2.80 1.43
N LEU A 45 -1.87 1.70 1.16
CA LEU A 45 -0.87 1.62 0.11
C LEU A 45 -1.52 1.09 -1.16
N HIS A 46 -1.34 1.81 -2.24
CA HIS A 46 -1.83 1.45 -3.57
C HIS A 46 -0.64 0.94 -4.40
N PHE A 47 -0.58 -0.37 -4.60
CA PHE A 47 0.48 -1.00 -5.39
C PHE A 47 0.02 -1.12 -6.84
N VAL A 48 0.74 -0.48 -7.73
CA VAL A 48 0.42 -0.45 -9.15
C VAL A 48 1.49 -1.17 -9.95
N ASN A 49 1.06 -2.10 -10.78
CA ASN A 49 1.96 -2.80 -11.69
C ASN A 49 2.30 -1.92 -12.89
N GLU A 50 3.58 -1.76 -13.19
CA GLU A 50 4.02 -0.98 -14.35
C GLU A 50 4.42 -1.87 -15.52
N ALA A 51 5.13 -2.94 -15.25
CA ALA A 51 5.71 -3.77 -16.30
C ALA A 51 5.91 -5.21 -15.85
N LEU A 52 5.92 -6.11 -16.84
CA LEU A 52 6.35 -7.50 -16.68
C LEU A 52 7.84 -7.58 -16.33
N PRO A 53 8.28 -8.66 -15.67
CA PRO A 53 7.54 -9.88 -15.35
C PRO A 53 6.47 -9.67 -14.26
N PRO A 54 5.56 -10.64 -14.05
CA PRO A 54 4.46 -10.46 -13.10
C PRO A 54 4.96 -10.30 -11.67
N HIS A 55 4.24 -9.50 -10.90
CA HIS A 55 4.58 -9.15 -9.52
C HIS A 55 3.42 -9.41 -8.58
N ASN A 56 3.74 -9.68 -7.33
CA ASN A 56 2.77 -9.71 -6.23
C ASN A 56 3.34 -8.99 -4.99
N ILE A 57 2.57 -8.96 -3.92
CA ILE A 57 2.99 -8.31 -2.68
C ILE A 57 2.83 -9.31 -1.54
N ILE A 58 3.93 -9.71 -0.97
CA ILE A 58 3.96 -10.56 0.22
C ILE A 58 4.45 -9.72 1.38
N VAL A 59 3.62 -9.59 2.40
CA VAL A 59 3.99 -8.93 3.65
C VAL A 59 4.46 -10.01 4.60
N GLU A 60 5.73 -9.93 5.00
CA GLU A 60 6.39 -10.96 5.79
C GLU A 60 5.62 -11.29 7.06
N GLY A 61 5.28 -12.58 7.24
CA GLY A 61 4.56 -13.05 8.41
C GLY A 61 3.11 -12.60 8.52
N ARG A 62 2.55 -11.95 7.51
CA ARG A 62 1.20 -11.40 7.53
C ARG A 62 0.41 -11.81 6.28
N ALA A 63 -0.15 -13.00 6.31
CA ALA A 63 -0.98 -13.51 5.22
C ALA A 63 -2.22 -12.63 4.98
N ASP A 64 -2.75 -12.02 6.03
CA ASP A 64 -3.90 -11.13 5.96
C ASP A 64 -3.64 -9.83 5.17
N LEU A 65 -2.38 -9.38 5.15
CA LEU A 65 -1.97 -8.18 4.41
C LEU A 65 -1.37 -8.51 3.04
N SER A 66 -1.02 -9.76 2.81
CA SER A 66 -0.41 -10.17 1.55
C SER A 66 -1.40 -10.24 0.42
N ARG A 67 -0.93 -9.99 -0.79
CA ARG A 67 -1.67 -10.12 -2.04
C ARG A 67 -0.89 -11.07 -2.94
N GLU A 68 -1.23 -12.33 -2.87
CA GLU A 68 -0.48 -13.41 -3.53
C GLU A 68 -0.75 -13.49 -5.02
N SER A 69 -1.90 -13.03 -5.48
CA SER A 69 -2.25 -13.04 -6.90
C SER A 69 -1.27 -12.19 -7.70
N LEU A 70 -0.76 -12.78 -8.76
CA LEU A 70 0.18 -12.09 -9.65
C LEU A 70 -0.54 -11.04 -10.50
N LEU A 71 0.05 -9.89 -10.62
CA LEU A 71 -0.38 -8.82 -11.51
C LEU A 71 0.50 -8.84 -12.75
N PHE A 72 -0.11 -8.84 -13.92
CA PHE A 72 0.58 -9.01 -15.20
C PHE A 72 0.55 -7.74 -16.05
N ALA A 73 -0.60 -7.11 -16.17
CA ALA A 73 -0.77 -5.99 -17.07
C ALA A 73 -0.42 -4.66 -16.40
N PRO A 74 0.13 -3.71 -17.19
CA PRO A 74 0.32 -2.36 -16.69
C PRO A 74 -1.01 -1.76 -16.21
N GLY A 75 -0.97 -1.10 -15.05
CA GLY A 75 -2.14 -0.49 -14.45
C GLY A 75 -2.96 -1.40 -13.53
N GLU A 76 -2.72 -2.71 -13.52
CA GLU A 76 -3.32 -3.57 -12.52
C GLU A 76 -2.78 -3.19 -11.14
N SER A 77 -3.66 -3.21 -10.13
CA SER A 77 -3.30 -2.73 -8.81
C SER A 77 -3.89 -3.55 -7.68
N GLN A 78 -3.33 -3.39 -6.49
CA GLN A 78 -3.83 -3.93 -5.23
C GLN A 78 -3.70 -2.87 -4.15
N ASP A 79 -4.72 -2.75 -3.31
CA ASP A 79 -4.71 -1.87 -2.16
C ASP A 79 -4.54 -2.68 -0.88
N ILE A 80 -3.69 -2.18 0.02
CA ILE A 80 -3.48 -2.77 1.33
C ILE A 80 -3.60 -1.69 2.39
N VAL A 81 -4.52 -1.88 3.34
CA VAL A 81 -4.69 -0.99 4.48
C VAL A 81 -3.84 -1.50 5.63
N PHE A 82 -3.00 -0.63 6.18
CA PHE A 82 -2.18 -0.94 7.35
C PHE A 82 -2.81 -0.29 8.58
N ALA A 83 -3.62 -1.05 9.29
CA ALA A 83 -4.38 -0.54 10.43
C ALA A 83 -3.53 -0.35 11.69
N ASP A 84 -2.48 -1.14 11.85
CA ASP A 84 -1.68 -1.19 13.07
C ASP A 84 -0.29 -0.61 12.86
N ALA A 85 0.17 0.18 13.83
CA ALA A 85 1.53 0.69 13.83
C ALA A 85 2.54 -0.46 13.93
N GLY A 86 3.70 -0.27 13.31
CA GLY A 86 4.76 -1.25 13.30
C GLY A 86 5.60 -1.16 12.04
N ASP A 87 6.61 -2.00 11.97
CA ASP A 87 7.46 -2.13 10.80
C ASP A 87 7.13 -3.43 10.08
N TYR A 88 6.92 -3.33 8.78
CA TYR A 88 6.54 -4.47 7.94
C TYR A 88 7.53 -4.60 6.80
N GLU A 89 8.15 -5.75 6.70
CA GLU A 89 8.93 -6.10 5.53
C GLU A 89 8.01 -6.68 4.45
N PHE A 90 8.26 -6.35 3.21
CA PHE A 90 7.50 -6.91 2.10
C PHE A 90 8.40 -7.24 0.92
N PHE A 91 7.92 -8.10 0.05
CA PHE A 91 8.68 -8.55 -1.11
C PHE A 91 7.73 -9.03 -2.22
N CYS A 92 8.27 -9.12 -3.41
CA CYS A 92 7.61 -9.82 -4.52
C CYS A 92 8.00 -11.30 -4.46
N GLY A 93 7.01 -12.19 -4.38
CA GLY A 93 7.26 -13.61 -4.23
C GLY A 93 8.22 -14.18 -5.28
N PRO A 94 7.93 -14.02 -6.60
CA PRO A 94 8.80 -14.54 -7.65
C PRO A 94 10.19 -13.90 -7.69
N HIS A 95 10.35 -12.69 -7.17
CA HIS A 95 11.57 -11.92 -7.36
C HIS A 95 12.30 -11.56 -6.07
N GLN A 96 11.93 -12.20 -4.96
CA GLN A 96 12.60 -11.98 -3.68
C GLN A 96 14.10 -12.22 -3.79
N GLY A 97 14.49 -13.29 -4.45
CA GLY A 97 15.88 -13.64 -4.66
C GLY A 97 16.66 -12.64 -5.51
N ALA A 98 15.97 -11.82 -6.30
CA ALA A 98 16.57 -10.75 -7.09
C ALA A 98 16.61 -9.41 -6.32
N GLY A 99 16.17 -9.39 -5.07
CA GLY A 99 16.18 -8.19 -4.24
C GLY A 99 14.97 -7.30 -4.38
N MET A 100 13.87 -7.78 -4.94
CA MET A 100 12.62 -7.02 -5.02
C MET A 100 11.91 -7.04 -3.66
N THR A 101 12.38 -6.17 -2.77
CA THR A 101 11.97 -6.09 -1.37
C THR A 101 11.80 -4.64 -0.93
N GLY A 102 11.13 -4.44 0.19
CA GLY A 102 11.00 -3.14 0.81
C GLY A 102 10.58 -3.22 2.26
N VAL A 103 10.41 -2.07 2.87
CA VAL A 103 9.96 -1.92 4.25
C VAL A 103 8.92 -0.82 4.36
N ILE A 104 7.93 -1.06 5.20
CA ILE A 104 6.85 -0.12 5.48
C ILE A 104 6.90 0.20 6.97
N HIS A 105 7.07 1.47 7.29
CA HIS A 105 7.00 1.97 8.65
C HIS A 105 5.62 2.60 8.86
N VAL A 106 4.84 2.04 9.77
CA VAL A 106 3.50 2.53 10.11
C VAL A 106 3.55 3.17 11.48
N ASN A 107 3.28 4.44 11.54
CA ASN A 107 3.31 5.22 12.78
C ASN A 107 1.95 5.23 13.49
#